data_740224f8ee7ebd9ea3d50138d2c862c8
#
_entry.id   740224f8ee7ebd9ea3d50138d2c862c8
#
_cell.length_a   1.000
_cell.length_b   1.000
_cell.length_c   1.000
_cell.angle_alpha   90.00
_cell.angle_beta   90.00
_cell.angle_gamma   90.00
#
_symmetry.space_group_name_H-M   'P 1'
#
loop_
_entity.id
_entity.type
_entity.pdbx_description
1 polymer ?
#
loop_
_entity_poly.entity_id
_entity_poly.type
_entity_poly.pdbx_seq_one_letter_code
_entity_poly.pdbx_strand_id
1 'polypeptide(L)'
;MTEIDCASAKIILLVEDDDVVRQLTAEVLGEFGYRVLALRDGHSALERLRSEQHFDLLMSDIGLPGMDGRELVAAARQLRPTLPVLFASGYNERELLEEVRIRDSAAATDSIVKPYDFKLLGQRLSELAG
;
A
#
# COMPACT_ATOMS: atom_id res chain seq x y z
N MET A 1 26.07 -14.04 10.10
CA MET A 1 24.79 -13.64 9.61
C MET A 1 24.92 -12.63 8.49
N THR A 2 24.11 -12.76 7.59
CA THR A 2 24.09 -11.83 6.50
C THR A 2 23.27 -10.62 6.85
N GLU A 3 23.79 -9.49 6.62
CA GLU A 3 23.01 -8.28 6.73
C GLU A 3 21.89 -8.29 5.68
N ILE A 4 20.76 -7.71 6.04
CA ILE A 4 19.71 -7.50 5.08
C ILE A 4 20.23 -6.53 4.04
N ASP A 5 20.27 -6.98 2.81
CA ASP A 5 20.66 -6.14 1.69
C ASP A 5 19.49 -5.21 1.37
N CYS A 6 19.63 -3.94 1.72
CA CYS A 6 18.59 -2.94 1.46
C CYS A 6 18.26 -2.79 -0.03
N ALA A 7 19.19 -3.12 -0.91
CA ALA A 7 18.95 -3.06 -2.34
C ALA A 7 18.01 -4.15 -2.83
N SER A 8 17.92 -5.27 -2.09
CA SER A 8 17.02 -6.38 -2.44
C SER A 8 15.71 -6.36 -1.66
N ALA A 9 15.56 -5.46 -0.70
CA ALA A 9 14.32 -5.34 0.07
C ALA A 9 13.18 -4.82 -0.81
N LYS A 10 11.99 -5.38 -0.60
CA LYS A 10 10.79 -4.89 -1.27
C LYS A 10 10.43 -3.51 -0.77
N ILE A 11 9.92 -2.66 -1.65
CA ILE A 11 9.62 -1.26 -1.37
C ILE A 11 8.11 -1.06 -1.36
N ILE A 12 7.61 -0.54 -0.24
CA ILE A 12 6.19 -0.24 -0.07
C ILE A 12 5.99 1.28 -0.10
N LEU A 13 5.07 1.73 -0.94
CA LEU A 13 4.58 3.10 -0.90
C LEU A 13 3.37 3.12 0.02
N LEU A 14 3.52 3.77 1.18
CA LEU A 14 2.47 3.85 2.20
C LEU A 14 1.83 5.23 2.17
N VAL A 15 0.50 5.26 2.06
CA VAL A 15 -0.26 6.52 2.09
C VAL A 15 -1.24 6.49 3.25
N GLU A 16 -1.02 7.34 4.24
CA GLU A 16 -1.82 7.45 5.45
C GLU A 16 -1.78 8.89 5.95
N ASP A 17 -2.95 9.52 6.11
CA ASP A 17 -3.01 10.93 6.49
C ASP A 17 -2.81 11.18 8.00
N ASP A 18 -3.11 10.19 8.85
CA ASP A 18 -2.88 10.30 10.29
C ASP A 18 -1.39 10.12 10.58
N ASP A 19 -0.77 11.14 11.20
CA ASP A 19 0.67 11.15 11.45
C ASP A 19 1.12 10.00 12.35
N VAL A 20 0.35 9.70 13.40
CA VAL A 20 0.68 8.64 14.35
C VAL A 20 0.54 7.27 13.69
N VAL A 21 -0.57 7.03 13.03
CA VAL A 21 -0.82 5.75 12.34
C VAL A 21 0.21 5.53 11.24
N ARG A 22 0.54 6.57 10.49
CA ARG A 22 1.54 6.48 9.41
C ARG A 22 2.91 6.08 9.98
N GLN A 23 3.34 6.73 11.05
CA GLN A 23 4.63 6.43 11.67
C GLN A 23 4.68 5.02 12.22
N LEU A 24 3.66 4.61 12.97
CA LEU A 24 3.60 3.26 13.54
C LEU A 24 3.54 2.18 12.47
N THR A 25 2.76 2.42 11.43
CA THR A 25 2.66 1.47 10.31
C THR A 25 4.00 1.32 9.61
N ALA A 26 4.66 2.45 9.33
CA ALA A 26 5.97 2.41 8.67
C ALA A 26 7.00 1.65 9.50
N GLU A 27 6.99 1.82 10.83
CA GLU A 27 7.89 1.08 11.72
C GLU A 27 7.63 -0.42 11.67
N VAL A 28 6.37 -0.83 11.71
CA VAL A 28 6.01 -2.25 11.64
C VAL A 28 6.41 -2.86 10.30
N LEU A 29 6.17 -2.16 9.21
CA LEU A 29 6.57 -2.64 7.88
C LEU A 29 8.10 -2.76 7.78
N GLY A 30 8.83 -1.83 8.38
CA GLY A 30 10.29 -1.90 8.46
C GLY A 30 10.77 -3.11 9.24
N GLU A 31 10.09 -3.46 10.34
CA GLU A 31 10.39 -4.65 11.12
C GLU A 31 10.17 -5.95 10.34
N PHE A 32 9.23 -5.94 9.40
CA PHE A 32 9.02 -7.08 8.50
C PHE A 32 10.08 -7.17 7.39
N GLY A 33 10.98 -6.21 7.31
CA GLY A 33 12.06 -6.22 6.32
C GLY A 33 11.80 -5.40 5.07
N TYR A 34 10.71 -4.64 5.02
CA TYR A 34 10.40 -3.79 3.88
C TYR A 34 11.07 -2.42 3.99
N ARG A 35 11.38 -1.84 2.84
CA ARG A 35 11.69 -0.42 2.76
C ARG A 35 10.37 0.32 2.56
N VAL A 36 10.20 1.45 3.24
CA VAL A 36 8.91 2.17 3.22
C VAL A 36 9.13 3.62 2.85
N LEU A 37 8.39 4.08 1.86
CA LEU A 37 8.22 5.51 1.61
C LEU A 37 6.82 5.86 2.10
N ALA A 38 6.74 6.61 3.20
CA ALA A 38 5.47 6.96 3.82
C ALA A 38 5.08 8.40 3.47
N LEU A 39 3.89 8.55 2.92
CA LEU A 39 3.36 9.83 2.48
C LEU A 39 1.98 10.07 3.08
N ARG A 40 1.57 11.33 3.15
CA ARG A 40 0.33 11.72 3.83
C ARG A 40 -0.88 11.87 2.92
N ASP A 41 -0.68 11.94 1.61
CA ASP A 41 -1.77 12.18 0.67
C ASP A 41 -1.56 11.50 -0.68
N GLY A 42 -2.66 11.41 -1.43
CA GLY A 42 -2.65 10.74 -2.72
C GLY A 42 -1.88 11.49 -3.80
N HIS A 43 -1.88 12.80 -3.76
CA HIS A 43 -1.17 13.60 -4.77
C HIS A 43 0.34 13.39 -4.67
N SER A 44 0.89 13.37 -3.46
CA SER A 44 2.31 13.08 -3.25
C SER A 44 2.67 11.68 -3.72
N ALA A 45 1.77 10.72 -3.46
CA ALA A 45 1.99 9.35 -3.92
C ALA A 45 2.03 9.25 -5.43
N LEU A 46 1.11 9.94 -6.13
CA LEU A 46 1.09 9.93 -7.59
C LEU A 46 2.33 10.57 -8.19
N GLU A 47 2.87 11.61 -7.57
CA GLU A 47 4.13 12.22 -8.02
C GLU A 47 5.26 11.19 -7.99
N ARG A 48 5.32 10.38 -6.93
CA ARG A 48 6.33 9.32 -6.82
C ARG A 48 6.10 8.22 -7.85
N LEU A 49 4.85 7.87 -8.11
CA LEU A 49 4.52 6.84 -9.09
C LEU A 49 4.79 7.30 -10.54
N ARG A 50 4.77 8.60 -10.80
CA ARG A 50 5.17 9.16 -12.09
C ARG A 50 6.68 9.16 -12.30
N SER A 51 7.45 9.06 -11.22
CA SER A 51 8.91 8.98 -11.31
C SER A 51 9.35 7.58 -11.74
N GLU A 52 10.65 7.40 -11.93
CA GLU A 52 11.21 6.10 -12.26
C GLU A 52 11.41 5.20 -11.03
N GLN A 53 11.09 5.70 -9.84
CA GLN A 53 11.28 4.93 -8.61
C GLN A 53 10.41 3.67 -8.62
N HIS A 54 11.03 2.54 -8.29
CA HIS A 54 10.34 1.26 -8.22
C HIS A 54 9.58 1.11 -6.90
N PHE A 55 8.36 0.59 -6.98
CA PHE A 55 7.58 0.18 -5.83
C PHE A 55 7.02 -1.22 -6.06
N ASP A 56 7.05 -2.04 -5.03
CA ASP A 56 6.53 -3.41 -5.09
C ASP A 56 5.08 -3.51 -4.65
N LEU A 57 4.60 -2.51 -3.90
CA LEU A 57 3.25 -2.50 -3.36
C LEU A 57 2.85 -1.09 -2.96
N LEU A 58 1.57 -0.77 -3.18
CA LEU A 58 0.93 0.43 -2.63
C LEU A 58 0.01 0.01 -1.49
N MET A 59 0.26 0.54 -0.29
CA MET A 59 -0.63 0.39 0.85
C MET A 59 -1.29 1.73 1.13
N SER A 60 -2.60 1.81 1.03
CA SER A 60 -3.32 3.07 1.14
C SER A 60 -4.56 2.96 2.00
N ASP A 61 -4.78 3.98 2.83
CA ASP A 61 -6.06 4.19 3.48
C ASP A 61 -7.11 4.53 2.42
N ILE A 62 -8.34 4.11 2.64
CA ILE A 62 -9.44 4.44 1.74
C ILE A 62 -9.92 5.87 1.97
N GLY A 63 -10.02 6.29 3.22
CA GLY A 63 -10.57 7.58 3.60
C GLY A 63 -9.56 8.72 3.62
N LEU A 64 -8.84 8.95 2.53
CA LEU A 64 -7.86 10.04 2.46
C LEU A 64 -8.52 11.37 2.12
N PRO A 65 -8.02 12.50 2.67
CA PRO A 65 -8.54 13.80 2.32
C PRO A 65 -8.13 14.20 0.89
N GLY A 66 -9.04 14.90 0.21
CA GLY A 66 -8.80 15.42 -1.13
C GLY A 66 -8.93 14.38 -2.23
N MET A 67 -8.13 13.35 -2.18
CA MET A 67 -8.18 12.22 -3.10
C MET A 67 -8.30 10.94 -2.27
N ASP A 68 -9.44 10.25 -2.34
CA ASP A 68 -9.61 9.04 -1.55
C ASP A 68 -8.83 7.85 -2.13
N GLY A 69 -8.83 6.73 -1.38
CA GLY A 69 -8.07 5.55 -1.79
C GLY A 69 -8.52 4.95 -3.11
N ARG A 70 -9.80 5.04 -3.45
CA ARG A 70 -10.31 4.55 -4.74
C ARG A 70 -9.74 5.36 -5.90
N GLU A 71 -9.78 6.68 -5.76
CA GLU A 71 -9.26 7.60 -6.77
C GLU A 71 -7.75 7.43 -6.92
N LEU A 72 -7.05 7.29 -5.80
CA LEU A 72 -5.61 7.06 -5.81
C LEU A 72 -5.25 5.78 -6.56
N VAL A 73 -5.93 4.68 -6.27
CA VAL A 73 -5.63 3.39 -6.91
C VAL A 73 -5.97 3.43 -8.40
N ALA A 74 -7.08 4.06 -8.77
CA ALA A 74 -7.43 4.21 -10.18
C ALA A 74 -6.33 4.95 -10.94
N ALA A 75 -5.85 6.08 -10.40
CA ALA A 75 -4.79 6.85 -11.02
C ALA A 75 -3.44 6.12 -11.00
N ALA A 76 -3.13 5.46 -9.89
CA ALA A 76 -1.89 4.70 -9.75
C ALA A 76 -1.79 3.58 -10.78
N ARG A 77 -2.89 2.88 -11.03
CA ARG A 77 -2.91 1.77 -11.98
C ARG A 77 -2.97 2.20 -13.44
N GLN A 78 -3.29 3.44 -13.72
CA GLN A 78 -3.05 4.00 -15.04
C GLN A 78 -1.56 4.17 -15.31
N LEU A 79 -0.79 4.49 -14.27
CA LEU A 79 0.66 4.64 -14.35
C LEU A 79 1.39 3.30 -14.26
N ARG A 80 0.89 2.40 -13.42
CA ARG A 80 1.50 1.08 -13.14
C ARG A 80 0.41 0.02 -13.07
N PRO A 81 0.01 -0.54 -14.21
CA PRO A 81 -1.18 -1.42 -14.29
C PRO A 81 -1.13 -2.69 -13.45
N THR A 82 0.07 -3.16 -13.09
CA THR A 82 0.23 -4.41 -12.33
C THR A 82 0.64 -4.17 -10.88
N LEU A 83 0.62 -2.92 -10.40
CA LEU A 83 1.02 -2.60 -9.04
C LEU A 83 0.09 -3.26 -8.03
N PRO A 84 0.61 -4.13 -7.14
CA PRO A 84 -0.21 -4.70 -6.07
C PRO A 84 -0.68 -3.62 -5.10
N VAL A 85 -1.89 -3.76 -4.59
CA VAL A 85 -2.49 -2.79 -3.67
C VAL A 85 -3.07 -3.48 -2.44
N LEU A 86 -2.78 -2.93 -1.27
CA LEU A 86 -3.40 -3.30 0.00
C LEU A 86 -4.15 -2.09 0.55
N PHE A 87 -5.47 -2.17 0.58
CA PHE A 87 -6.28 -1.13 1.20
C PHE A 87 -6.32 -1.31 2.71
N ALA A 88 -6.21 -0.21 3.44
CA ALA A 88 -6.39 -0.18 4.90
C ALA A 88 -7.64 0.61 5.23
N SER A 89 -8.52 0.05 6.07
CA SER A 89 -9.80 0.68 6.38
C SER A 89 -10.26 0.33 7.78
N GLY A 90 -11.08 1.20 8.38
CA GLY A 90 -11.79 0.91 9.61
C GLY A 90 -13.00 -0.01 9.42
N TYR A 91 -13.37 -0.29 8.18
CA TYR A 91 -14.55 -1.07 7.81
C TYR A 91 -14.18 -2.19 6.85
N ASN A 92 -15.08 -3.18 6.76
CA ASN A 92 -14.96 -4.22 5.75
C ASN A 92 -15.47 -3.67 4.41
N GLU A 93 -14.56 -3.37 3.50
CA GLU A 93 -14.84 -2.77 2.20
C GLU A 93 -14.90 -3.83 1.09
N ARG A 94 -15.71 -4.87 1.33
CA ARG A 94 -15.79 -6.01 0.41
C ARG A 94 -16.24 -5.60 -1.00
N GLU A 95 -17.25 -4.76 -1.08
CA GLU A 95 -17.79 -4.32 -2.38
C GLU A 95 -16.76 -3.52 -3.18
N LEU A 96 -16.06 -2.62 -2.50
CA LEU A 96 -14.98 -1.86 -3.12
C LEU A 96 -13.87 -2.79 -3.62
N LEU A 97 -13.50 -3.76 -2.79
CA LEU A 97 -12.44 -4.70 -3.14
C LEU A 97 -12.79 -5.51 -4.39
N GLU A 98 -14.02 -6.01 -4.47
CA GLU A 98 -14.49 -6.74 -5.65
C GLU A 98 -14.52 -5.88 -6.89
N GLU A 99 -15.02 -4.65 -6.77
CA GLU A 99 -15.06 -3.69 -7.87
C GLU A 99 -13.68 -3.44 -8.45
N VAL A 100 -12.70 -3.19 -7.57
CA VAL A 100 -11.31 -2.95 -8.00
C VAL A 100 -10.70 -4.21 -8.61
N ARG A 101 -10.96 -5.38 -8.04
CA ARG A 101 -10.45 -6.65 -8.57
C ARG A 101 -10.97 -6.96 -9.96
N ILE A 102 -12.24 -6.65 -10.21
CA ILE A 102 -12.83 -6.85 -11.54
C ILE A 102 -12.24 -5.86 -12.54
N ARG A 103 -12.16 -4.58 -12.18
CA ARG A 103 -11.62 -3.54 -13.04
C ARG A 103 -10.16 -3.78 -13.37
N ASP A 104 -9.37 -4.12 -12.36
CA ASP A 104 -7.91 -4.22 -12.45
C ASP A 104 -7.44 -5.67 -12.30
N SER A 105 -8.00 -6.58 -13.09
CA SER A 105 -7.74 -8.02 -12.93
C SER A 105 -6.29 -8.43 -13.17
N ALA A 106 -5.49 -7.57 -13.80
CA ALA A 106 -4.05 -7.83 -14.02
C ALA A 106 -3.20 -7.58 -12.76
N ALA A 107 -3.78 -6.99 -11.71
CA ALA A 107 -3.04 -6.62 -10.50
C ALA A 107 -3.70 -7.22 -9.27
N ALA A 108 -2.88 -7.62 -8.30
CA ALA A 108 -3.38 -8.16 -7.03
C ALA A 108 -3.90 -7.03 -6.13
N THR A 109 -5.08 -7.23 -5.56
CA THR A 109 -5.71 -6.27 -4.65
C THR A 109 -6.24 -7.00 -3.43
N ASP A 110 -5.96 -6.49 -2.25
CA ASP A 110 -6.51 -7.02 -1.01
C ASP A 110 -6.77 -5.88 -0.02
N SER A 111 -7.29 -6.21 1.15
CA SER A 111 -7.59 -5.22 2.17
C SER A 111 -7.25 -5.75 3.55
N ILE A 112 -7.07 -4.83 4.50
CA ILE A 112 -6.87 -5.14 5.90
C ILE A 112 -7.65 -4.14 6.75
N VAL A 113 -8.26 -4.63 7.85
CA VAL A 113 -9.05 -3.79 8.76
C VAL A 113 -8.16 -3.20 9.84
N LYS A 114 -8.38 -1.94 10.16
CA LYS A 114 -7.73 -1.26 11.29
C LYS A 114 -8.52 -1.48 12.58
N PRO A 115 -7.89 -1.58 13.74
CA PRO A 115 -6.44 -1.65 13.94
C PRO A 115 -5.87 -2.97 13.41
N TYR A 116 -4.63 -2.93 12.94
CA TYR A 116 -4.05 -4.09 12.27
C TYR A 116 -3.77 -5.24 13.24
N ASP A 117 -4.13 -6.44 12.82
CA ASP A 117 -3.51 -7.66 13.33
C ASP A 117 -2.17 -7.79 12.60
N PHE A 118 -1.05 -7.64 13.31
CA PHE A 118 0.27 -7.62 12.69
C PHE A 118 0.63 -8.91 11.99
N LYS A 119 0.16 -10.04 12.51
CA LYS A 119 0.38 -11.33 11.87
C LYS A 119 -0.34 -11.39 10.53
N LEU A 120 -1.58 -10.94 10.50
CA LEU A 120 -2.37 -10.89 9.28
C LEU A 120 -1.79 -9.88 8.29
N LEU A 121 -1.33 -8.72 8.77
CA LEU A 121 -0.68 -7.72 7.94
C LEU A 121 0.56 -8.30 7.25
N GLY A 122 1.43 -8.95 8.00
CA GLY A 122 2.62 -9.59 7.44
C GLY A 122 2.28 -10.63 6.39
N GLN A 123 1.24 -11.42 6.65
CA GLN A 123 0.78 -12.45 5.72
C GLN A 123 0.25 -11.83 4.41
N ARG A 124 -0.59 -10.79 4.50
CA ARG A 124 -1.13 -10.08 3.33
C ARG A 124 -0.01 -9.47 2.48
N LEU A 125 0.95 -8.84 3.13
CA LEU A 125 2.08 -8.22 2.43
C LEU A 125 2.93 -9.26 1.71
N SER A 126 3.19 -10.38 2.35
CA SER A 126 3.94 -11.48 1.73
C SER A 126 3.22 -12.03 0.49
N GLU A 127 1.91 -12.17 0.56
CA GLU A 127 1.11 -12.64 -0.57
C GLU A 127 1.10 -11.66 -1.73
N LEU A 128 1.02 -10.35 -1.44
CA LEU A 128 0.90 -9.32 -2.47
C LEU A 128 2.24 -8.91 -3.05
N ALA A 129 3.24 -8.73 -2.22
CA ALA A 129 4.54 -8.24 -2.67
C ALA A 129 5.52 -9.36 -3.05
N GLY A 130 5.15 -10.57 -2.74
CA GLY A 130 6.01 -11.71 -3.00
C GLY A 130 7.05 -11.86 -1.93
#